data_6acc5cc8b20aa199a8886c4103e799a0
#
_entry.id   6acc5cc8b20aa199a8886c4103e799a0
#
_cell.length_a   1.000
_cell.length_b   1.000
_cell.length_c   1.000
_cell.angle_alpha   90.00
_cell.angle_beta   90.00
_cell.angle_gamma   90.00
#
_symmetry.space_group_name_H-M   'P 1'
#
loop_
_entity.id
_entity.type
_entity.pdbx_description
1 polymer ?
#
loop_
_entity_poly.entity_id
_entity_poly.type
_entity_poly.pdbx_seq_one_letter_code
_entity_poly.pdbx_strand_id
1 'polypeptide(L)'
;MNKSEVKVIGALKREGKFASAQTLYQSLRKNGESTGLATVYRTLQKAAAENTVDVLRTDEGEALYRLCETGHHHHLICTSCGKTVEVEGSAVEKWANNMAKENGFRQVRHVVELFGTCAKC
;
A
#
# COMPACT_ATOMS: atom_id res chain seq x y z
N MET A 1 -9.99 -0.39 16.61
CA MET A 1 -8.57 0.07 16.55
C MET A 1 -8.22 0.81 17.83
N ASN A 2 -7.02 0.60 18.34
CA ASN A 2 -6.53 1.39 19.47
C ASN A 2 -6.04 2.78 19.00
N LYS A 3 -5.70 3.64 19.96
CA LYS A 3 -5.28 5.01 19.66
C LYS A 3 -4.05 5.09 18.76
N SER A 4 -3.07 4.19 19.00
CA SER A 4 -1.84 4.17 18.20
C SER A 4 -2.11 3.78 16.76
N GLU A 5 -2.96 2.79 16.55
CA GLU A 5 -3.34 2.35 15.20
C GLU A 5 -4.03 3.47 14.42
N VAL A 6 -4.95 4.19 15.07
CA VAL A 6 -5.65 5.31 14.46
C VAL A 6 -4.66 6.40 14.02
N LYS A 7 -3.66 6.70 14.85
CA LYS A 7 -2.64 7.69 14.53
C LYS A 7 -1.78 7.28 13.35
N VAL A 8 -1.36 6.02 13.30
CA VAL A 8 -0.52 5.49 12.21
C VAL A 8 -1.30 5.51 10.89
N ILE A 9 -2.54 5.04 10.90
CA ILE A 9 -3.38 5.04 9.70
C ILE A 9 -3.68 6.47 9.26
N GLY A 10 -3.90 7.38 10.20
CA GLY A 10 -4.09 8.80 9.89
C GLY A 10 -2.87 9.43 9.22
N ALA A 11 -1.67 9.09 9.69
CA ALA A 11 -0.43 9.54 9.07
C ALA A 11 -0.30 9.01 7.64
N LEU A 12 -0.63 7.74 7.44
CA LEU A 12 -0.57 7.11 6.12
C LEU A 12 -1.56 7.78 5.15
N LYS A 13 -2.74 8.11 5.63
CA LYS A 13 -3.74 8.83 4.83
C LYS A 13 -3.23 10.21 4.40
N ARG A 14 -2.55 10.92 5.30
CA ARG A 14 -1.98 12.25 4.99
C ARG A 14 -0.87 12.17 3.94
N GLU A 15 -0.08 11.09 3.95
CA GLU A 15 0.97 10.90 2.94
C GLU A 15 0.40 10.79 1.53
N GLY A 16 -0.71 10.08 1.35
CA GLY A 16 -1.38 9.94 0.07
C GLY A 16 -0.59 9.19 -1.00
N LYS A 17 0.53 8.58 -0.62
CA LYS A 17 1.41 7.81 -1.50
C LYS A 17 2.07 6.69 -0.70
N PHE A 18 2.79 5.81 -1.37
CA PHE A 18 3.55 4.77 -0.68
C PHE A 18 4.61 5.41 0.23
N ALA A 19 4.66 4.97 1.47
CA ALA A 19 5.59 5.48 2.47
C ALA A 19 6.11 4.33 3.32
N SER A 20 7.37 4.46 3.75
CA SER A 20 7.99 3.50 4.65
C SER A 20 7.50 3.72 6.08
N ALA A 21 7.68 2.71 6.93
CA ALA A 21 7.41 2.84 8.37
C ALA A 21 8.25 3.96 8.98
N GLN A 22 9.50 4.10 8.54
CA GLN A 22 10.40 5.13 9.01
C GLN A 22 9.86 6.53 8.69
N THR A 23 9.40 6.74 7.47
CA THR A 23 8.80 8.01 7.04
C THR A 23 7.56 8.35 7.87
N LEU A 24 6.71 7.36 8.11
CA LEU A 24 5.50 7.55 8.93
C LEU A 24 5.86 7.87 10.38
N TYR A 25 6.86 7.21 10.92
CA TYR A 25 7.36 7.48 12.26
C TYR A 25 7.84 8.93 12.40
N GLN A 26 8.62 9.40 11.43
CA GLN A 26 9.11 10.78 11.42
C GLN A 26 7.96 11.79 11.31
N SER A 27 6.97 11.49 10.47
CA SER A 27 5.78 12.33 10.33
C SER A 27 5.01 12.43 11.64
N LEU A 28 4.84 11.33 12.35
CA LEU A 28 4.16 11.30 13.64
C LEU A 28 4.92 12.15 14.67
N ARG A 29 6.23 12.02 14.72
CA ARG A 29 7.05 12.81 15.64
C ARG A 29 6.96 14.31 15.35
N LYS A 30 6.95 14.68 14.07
CA LYS A 30 6.79 16.06 13.64
C LYS A 30 5.47 16.66 14.12
N ASN A 31 4.43 15.83 14.21
CA ASN A 31 3.11 16.25 14.67
C ASN A 31 2.93 16.12 16.19
N GLY A 32 4.01 15.90 16.92
CA GLY A 32 3.97 15.83 18.38
C GLY A 32 3.47 14.51 18.94
N GLU A 33 3.36 13.47 18.10
CA GLU A 33 2.91 12.16 18.56
C GLU A 33 4.07 11.36 19.14
N SER A 34 3.80 10.61 20.20
CA SER A 34 4.79 9.82 20.90
C SER A 34 4.83 8.34 20.49
N THR A 35 4.19 7.99 19.39
CA THR A 35 4.13 6.62 18.89
C THR A 35 5.54 6.13 18.52
N GLY A 36 5.96 5.00 19.07
CA GLY A 36 7.28 4.43 18.80
C GLY A 36 7.34 3.72 17.46
N LEU A 37 8.55 3.57 16.92
CA LEU A 37 8.78 2.93 15.63
C LEU A 37 8.28 1.48 15.59
N ALA A 38 8.50 0.72 16.67
CA ALA A 38 8.02 -0.66 16.77
C ALA A 38 6.50 -0.75 16.65
N THR A 39 5.79 0.21 17.24
CA THR A 39 4.33 0.27 17.14
C THR A 39 3.88 0.59 15.72
N VAL A 40 4.60 1.48 15.03
CA VAL A 40 4.33 1.79 13.62
C VAL A 40 4.46 0.52 12.77
N TYR A 41 5.55 -0.23 12.92
CA TYR A 41 5.76 -1.48 12.19
C TYR A 41 4.65 -2.50 12.45
N ARG A 42 4.31 -2.72 13.72
CA ARG A 42 3.26 -3.68 14.08
C ARG A 42 1.91 -3.31 13.50
N THR A 43 1.58 -2.02 13.55
CA THR A 43 0.31 -1.52 13.00
C THR A 43 0.24 -1.75 11.48
N LEU A 44 1.33 -1.44 10.78
CA LEU A 44 1.38 -1.62 9.32
C LEU A 44 1.33 -3.09 8.94
N GLN A 45 2.02 -3.97 9.66
CA GLN A 45 1.97 -5.41 9.41
C GLN A 45 0.58 -5.97 9.63
N LYS A 46 -0.10 -5.54 10.68
CA LYS A 46 -1.48 -5.93 10.97
C LYS A 46 -2.42 -5.45 9.87
N ALA A 47 -2.28 -4.20 9.46
CA ALA A 47 -3.11 -3.61 8.40
C ALA A 47 -2.89 -4.33 7.06
N ALA A 48 -1.65 -4.72 6.76
CA ALA A 48 -1.35 -5.49 5.56
C ALA A 48 -2.01 -6.88 5.60
N ALA A 49 -1.97 -7.55 6.74
CA ALA A 49 -2.62 -8.85 6.92
C ALA A 49 -4.14 -8.75 6.78
N GLU A 50 -4.71 -7.62 7.16
CA GLU A 50 -6.15 -7.35 7.05
C GLU A 50 -6.54 -6.74 5.70
N ASN A 51 -5.60 -6.56 4.79
CA ASN A 51 -5.81 -5.95 3.47
C ASN A 51 -6.32 -4.50 3.54
N THR A 52 -6.00 -3.80 4.61
CA THR A 52 -6.35 -2.39 4.78
C THR A 52 -5.37 -1.48 4.06
N VAL A 53 -4.14 -1.95 3.87
CA VAL A 53 -3.08 -1.21 3.17
C VAL A 53 -2.50 -2.08 2.06
N ASP A 54 -2.01 -1.40 1.01
CA ASP A 54 -1.21 -2.03 -0.03
C ASP A 54 0.24 -2.01 0.41
N VAL A 55 0.98 -3.05 0.08
CA VAL A 55 2.40 -3.17 0.39
C VAL A 55 3.18 -3.31 -0.90
N LEU A 56 4.22 -2.50 -1.03
CA LEU A 56 5.14 -2.53 -2.16
C LEU A 56 6.54 -2.75 -1.62
N ARG A 57 7.28 -3.69 -2.18
CA ARG A 57 8.69 -3.87 -1.83
C ARG A 57 9.56 -3.26 -2.91
N THR A 58 10.53 -2.45 -2.50
CA THR A 58 11.51 -1.88 -3.41
C THR A 58 12.55 -2.94 -3.78
N ASP A 59 13.36 -2.66 -4.79
CA ASP A 59 14.46 -3.54 -5.20
C ASP A 59 15.46 -3.76 -4.06
N GLU A 60 15.54 -2.81 -3.14
CA GLU A 60 16.40 -2.88 -1.96
C GLU A 60 15.77 -3.64 -0.80
N GLY A 61 14.55 -4.14 -0.98
CA GLY A 61 13.84 -4.92 0.03
C GLY A 61 13.04 -4.11 1.04
N GLU A 62 13.00 -2.79 0.91
CA GLU A 62 12.23 -1.94 1.81
C GLU A 62 10.73 -2.09 1.53
N ALA A 63 9.94 -2.22 2.58
CA ALA A 63 8.48 -2.27 2.47
C ALA A 63 7.92 -0.85 2.52
N LEU A 64 7.08 -0.53 1.54
CA LEU A 64 6.33 0.73 1.49
C LEU A 64 4.85 0.41 1.60
N TYR A 65 4.12 1.31 2.22
CA TYR A 65 2.70 1.10 2.53
C TYR A 65 1.86 2.27 2.02
N ARG A 66 0.67 1.95 1.54
CA ARG A 66 -0.29 2.95 1.10
C ARG A 66 -1.68 2.51 1.53
N LEU A 67 -2.47 3.44 2.04
CA LEU A 67 -3.84 3.14 2.46
C LEU A 67 -4.68 2.71 1.25
N CYS A 68 -5.33 1.57 1.38
CA CYS A 68 -6.24 1.05 0.38
C CYS A 68 -7.66 1.51 0.76
N GLU A 69 -8.22 2.42 0.00
CA GLU A 69 -9.51 3.03 0.37
C GLU A 69 -10.71 2.17 -0.01
N THR A 70 -10.73 1.57 -1.18
CA THR A 70 -11.86 0.74 -1.61
C THR A 70 -11.47 -0.28 -2.68
N GLY A 71 -11.90 -1.52 -2.49
CA GLY A 71 -11.97 -2.54 -3.51
C GLY A 71 -10.66 -2.90 -4.20
N HIS A 72 -10.80 -3.56 -5.31
CA HIS A 72 -9.68 -3.95 -6.16
C HIS A 72 -9.26 -2.79 -7.04
N HIS A 73 -8.04 -2.32 -6.86
CA HIS A 73 -7.47 -1.33 -7.76
C HIS A 73 -5.99 -1.66 -7.99
N HIS A 74 -5.47 -1.18 -9.10
CA HIS A 74 -4.07 -1.33 -9.45
C HIS A 74 -3.41 0.03 -9.45
N HIS A 75 -2.09 0.05 -9.35
CA HIS A 75 -1.35 1.30 -9.24
C HIS A 75 -0.31 1.42 -10.33
N LEU A 76 -0.11 2.64 -10.78
CA LEU A 76 1.03 3.03 -11.60
C LEU A 76 1.92 3.91 -10.74
N ILE A 77 3.14 3.49 -10.52
CA ILE A 77 4.03 4.07 -9.52
C ILE A 77 5.29 4.61 -10.18
N CYS A 78 5.62 5.85 -9.87
CA CYS A 78 6.89 6.42 -10.30
C CYS A 78 8.00 5.94 -9.39
N THR A 79 9.00 5.27 -9.96
CA THR A 79 10.14 4.74 -9.21
C THR A 79 11.07 5.82 -8.72
N SER A 80 11.02 7.03 -9.31
CA SER A 80 11.88 8.14 -8.92
C SER A 80 11.32 8.99 -7.78
N CYS A 81 10.04 9.37 -7.86
CA CYS A 81 9.46 10.30 -6.88
C CYS A 81 8.34 9.69 -6.04
N GLY A 82 7.93 8.46 -6.32
CA GLY A 82 6.87 7.78 -5.58
C GLY A 82 5.46 8.20 -5.96
N LYS A 83 5.28 9.07 -6.94
CA LYS A 83 3.95 9.43 -7.42
C LYS A 83 3.18 8.17 -7.76
N THR A 84 1.97 8.05 -7.25
CA THR A 84 1.13 6.86 -7.44
C THR A 84 -0.22 7.26 -8.00
N VAL A 85 -0.61 6.61 -9.08
CA VAL A 85 -1.91 6.82 -9.72
C VAL A 85 -2.69 5.51 -9.64
N GLU A 86 -3.92 5.57 -9.20
CA GLU A 86 -4.81 4.41 -9.24
C GLU A 86 -5.30 4.25 -10.67
N VAL A 87 -5.20 3.02 -11.18
CA VAL A 87 -5.62 2.72 -12.53
C VAL A 87 -6.70 1.65 -12.51
N GLU A 88 -7.65 1.79 -13.41
CA GLU A 88 -8.74 0.86 -13.55
C GLU A 88 -8.19 -0.42 -14.21
N GLY A 89 -8.51 -1.56 -13.61
CA GLY A 89 -7.96 -2.84 -14.04
C GLY A 89 -9.02 -3.90 -14.32
N SER A 90 -10.23 -3.52 -14.74
CA SER A 90 -11.31 -4.46 -14.94
C SER A 90 -10.97 -5.57 -15.95
N ALA A 91 -10.21 -5.27 -16.99
CA ALA A 91 -9.78 -6.26 -17.98
C ALA A 91 -8.87 -7.31 -17.34
N VAL A 92 -7.95 -6.89 -16.46
CA VAL A 92 -7.04 -7.78 -15.73
C VAL A 92 -7.84 -8.63 -14.74
N GLU A 93 -8.77 -8.02 -14.03
CA GLU A 93 -9.65 -8.71 -13.07
C GLU A 93 -10.45 -9.81 -13.78
N LYS A 94 -11.05 -9.47 -14.89
CA LYS A 94 -11.85 -10.39 -15.68
C LYS A 94 -11.03 -11.58 -16.19
N TRP A 95 -9.85 -11.28 -16.71
CA TRP A 95 -8.91 -12.32 -17.17
C TRP A 95 -8.51 -13.25 -16.02
N ALA A 96 -8.13 -12.70 -14.86
CA ALA A 96 -7.73 -13.48 -13.71
C ALA A 96 -8.86 -14.39 -13.21
N ASN A 97 -10.09 -13.85 -13.14
CA ASN A 97 -11.26 -14.61 -12.74
C ASN A 97 -11.56 -15.75 -13.72
N ASN A 98 -11.43 -15.49 -15.02
CA ASN A 98 -11.63 -16.51 -16.05
C ASN A 98 -10.59 -17.62 -15.96
N MET A 99 -9.33 -17.26 -15.72
CA MET A 99 -8.25 -18.25 -15.55
C MET A 99 -8.49 -19.14 -14.34
N ALA A 100 -8.91 -18.56 -13.23
CA ALA A 100 -9.24 -19.33 -12.04
C ALA A 100 -10.37 -20.31 -12.30
N LYS A 101 -11.43 -19.83 -12.95
CA LYS A 101 -12.61 -20.63 -13.25
C LYS A 101 -12.30 -21.77 -14.22
N GLU A 102 -11.58 -21.48 -15.30
CA GLU A 102 -11.21 -22.47 -16.31
C GLU A 102 -10.33 -23.59 -15.75
N ASN A 103 -9.55 -23.30 -14.74
CA ASN A 103 -8.63 -24.27 -14.13
C ASN A 103 -9.13 -24.84 -12.81
N GLY A 104 -10.35 -24.50 -12.39
CA GLY A 104 -10.95 -25.04 -11.16
C GLY A 104 -10.35 -24.51 -9.88
N PHE A 105 -9.76 -23.32 -9.92
CA PHE A 105 -9.17 -22.67 -8.75
C PHE A 105 -10.19 -21.73 -8.11
N ARG A 106 -10.12 -21.61 -6.79
CA ARG A 106 -10.92 -20.67 -6.02
C ARG A 106 -10.03 -19.94 -5.02
N GLN A 107 -10.52 -18.81 -4.49
CA GLN A 107 -9.76 -17.93 -3.60
C GLN A 107 -8.47 -17.45 -4.25
N VAL A 108 -8.52 -17.23 -5.56
CA VAL A 108 -7.37 -16.75 -6.33
C VAL A 108 -7.16 -15.27 -6.07
N ARG A 109 -5.91 -14.90 -5.79
CA ARG A 109 -5.51 -13.50 -5.66
C ARG A 109 -4.49 -13.19 -6.73
N HIS A 110 -4.46 -11.93 -7.13
CA HIS A 110 -3.44 -11.46 -8.05
C HIS A 110 -2.88 -10.13 -7.55
N VAL A 111 -1.64 -9.88 -7.91
CA VAL A 111 -0.97 -8.62 -7.61
C VAL A 111 -0.45 -8.07 -8.91
N VAL A 112 -0.94 -6.90 -9.30
CA VAL A 112 -0.51 -6.22 -10.52
C VAL A 112 -0.19 -4.78 -10.17
N GLU A 113 1.07 -4.41 -10.32
CA GLU A 113 1.53 -3.06 -10.12
C GLU A 113 2.38 -2.66 -11.32
N LEU A 114 2.23 -1.43 -11.78
CA LEU A 114 2.98 -0.90 -12.91
C LEU A 114 4.00 0.11 -12.42
N PHE A 115 5.23 -0.02 -12.88
CA PHE A 115 6.33 0.85 -12.46
C PHE A 115 6.89 1.60 -13.66
N GLY A 116 7.17 2.88 -13.47
CA GLY A 116 7.75 3.68 -14.52
C GLY A 116 8.31 4.98 -13.97
N THR A 117 8.63 5.89 -14.86
CA THR A 117 9.13 7.23 -14.51
C THR A 117 8.10 8.25 -14.96
N CYS A 118 7.60 9.07 -14.04
CA CYS A 118 6.59 10.06 -14.39
C CYS A 118 7.16 11.19 -15.25
N ALA A 119 6.27 11.94 -15.89
CA ALA A 119 6.65 12.97 -16.85
C ALA A 119 7.51 14.08 -16.23
N LYS A 120 7.44 14.27 -14.92
CA LYS A 120 8.22 15.29 -14.20
C LYS A 120 9.58 14.79 -13.72
N CYS A 121 9.84 13.53 -13.88
CA CYS A 121 11.12 12.91 -13.58
C CYS A 121 11.82 12.48 -14.87
#